data_24aedd43ff9c0dcace3ddefa669fe46f
#
_entry.id   24aedd43ff9c0dcace3ddefa669fe46f
#
_cell.length_a   1.000
_cell.length_b   1.000
_cell.length_c   1.000
_cell.angle_alpha   90.00
_cell.angle_beta   90.00
_cell.angle_gamma   90.00
#
_symmetry.space_group_name_H-M   'P 1'
#
loop_
_entity.id
_entity.type
_entity.pdbx_description
1 polymer ?
#
loop_
_entity_poly.entity_id
_entity_poly.type
_entity_poly.pdbx_seq_one_letter_code
_entity_poly.pdbx_strand_id
1 'polypeptide(L)'
;RLENFFSEANKFILLYGDERSGKKYILNSFINCFHFDKKIFYASLEDDYFSEQILEGISYFDVIVLDRLDLAPTDTNWELGIFNLYNELNEADKSKIIFLSDKSLNSIKFNLKDLQSRISSIFAMSFAELDDEEKRILMELIFNKRGISIDNSVLSYALERSSRNLENIINLVQKIDEY
;
A
#
# COMPACT_ATOMS: atom_id res chain seq x y z
N ARG A 1 -1.72 13.15 4.13
CA ARG A 1 -0.32 12.95 3.67
C ARG A 1 -0.23 12.26 2.33
N LEU A 2 -1.02 11.19 2.07
CA LEU A 2 -1.12 10.57 0.74
C LEU A 2 -1.72 11.53 -0.30
N GLU A 3 -2.73 12.31 0.07
CA GLU A 3 -3.29 13.37 -0.78
C GLU A 3 -2.21 14.37 -1.23
N ASN A 4 -1.34 14.77 -0.32
CA ASN A 4 -0.23 15.66 -0.64
C ASN A 4 0.76 15.02 -1.62
N PHE A 5 1.03 13.70 -1.50
CA PHE A 5 1.88 13.00 -2.46
C PHE A 5 1.37 13.12 -3.90
N PHE A 6 0.05 13.07 -4.10
CA PHE A 6 -0.53 13.19 -5.44
C PHE A 6 -0.59 14.64 -5.95
N SER A 7 -0.62 15.63 -5.06
CA SER A 7 -0.59 17.05 -5.41
C SER A 7 0.82 17.63 -5.53
N GLU A 8 1.83 16.99 -4.91
CA GLU A 8 3.21 17.45 -4.88
C GLU A 8 4.04 16.90 -6.06
N ALA A 9 5.22 17.51 -6.26
CA ALA A 9 6.21 17.07 -7.25
C ALA A 9 6.87 15.72 -6.94
N ASN A 10 6.62 15.14 -5.76
CA ASN A 10 7.15 13.85 -5.36
C ASN A 10 6.61 12.73 -6.25
N LYS A 11 7.51 11.99 -6.88
CA LYS A 11 7.16 10.88 -7.77
C LYS A 11 7.20 9.52 -7.09
N PHE A 12 7.92 9.40 -5.97
CA PHE A 12 8.24 8.13 -5.31
C PHE A 12 7.83 8.17 -3.84
N ILE A 13 7.13 7.13 -3.39
CA ILE A 13 6.77 6.93 -1.98
C ILE A 13 6.88 5.45 -1.61
N LEU A 14 7.37 5.17 -0.42
CA LEU A 14 7.31 3.86 0.20
C LEU A 14 6.31 3.87 1.36
N LEU A 15 5.33 2.97 1.30
CA LEU A 15 4.42 2.68 2.40
C LEU A 15 4.85 1.35 3.02
N TYR A 16 5.23 1.36 4.29
CA TYR A 16 5.72 0.14 4.94
C TYR A 16 5.06 -0.11 6.30
N GLY A 17 5.01 -1.37 6.68
CA GLY A 17 4.42 -1.83 7.92
C GLY A 17 4.09 -3.31 7.83
N ASP A 18 3.78 -3.94 8.95
CA ASP A 18 3.35 -5.34 8.99
C ASP A 18 2.19 -5.60 8.03
N GLU A 19 2.03 -6.84 7.59
CA GLU A 19 0.94 -7.24 6.70
C GLU A 19 -0.43 -6.84 7.27
N ARG A 20 -0.59 -6.89 8.60
CA ARG A 20 -1.82 -6.53 9.32
C ARG A 20 -2.00 -5.05 9.59
N SER A 21 -1.06 -4.20 9.19
CA SER A 21 -1.12 -2.74 9.40
C SER A 21 -2.22 -2.04 8.60
N GLY A 22 -2.87 -2.74 7.66
CA GLY A 22 -3.93 -2.16 6.81
C GLY A 22 -3.42 -1.26 5.68
N LYS A 23 -2.09 -1.20 5.43
CA LYS A 23 -1.50 -0.35 4.39
C LYS A 23 -2.10 -0.59 2.99
N LYS A 24 -2.34 -1.85 2.62
CA LYS A 24 -2.98 -2.21 1.33
C LYS A 24 -4.43 -1.70 1.27
N TYR A 25 -5.18 -1.83 2.36
CA TYR A 25 -6.55 -1.35 2.43
C TYR A 25 -6.63 0.18 2.27
N ILE A 26 -5.77 0.90 2.99
CA ILE A 26 -5.71 2.36 2.89
C ILE A 26 -5.32 2.79 1.48
N LEU A 27 -4.34 2.12 0.87
CA LEU A 27 -3.96 2.39 -0.52
C LEU A 27 -5.12 2.12 -1.49
N ASN A 28 -5.79 0.98 -1.38
CA ASN A 28 -6.93 0.64 -2.23
C ASN A 28 -8.08 1.64 -2.08
N SER A 29 -8.40 2.03 -0.85
CA SER A 29 -9.41 3.05 -0.58
C SER A 29 -9.03 4.40 -1.21
N PHE A 30 -7.76 4.75 -1.15
CA PHE A 30 -7.23 5.97 -1.73
C PHE A 30 -7.27 5.92 -3.27
N ILE A 31 -6.81 4.82 -3.87
CA ILE A 31 -6.87 4.59 -5.32
C ILE A 31 -8.32 4.70 -5.82
N ASN A 32 -9.27 4.10 -5.12
CA ASN A 32 -10.68 4.14 -5.48
C ASN A 32 -11.28 5.57 -5.47
N CYS A 33 -10.77 6.45 -4.61
CA CYS A 33 -11.17 7.86 -4.60
C CYS A 33 -10.69 8.65 -5.84
N PHE A 34 -9.59 8.22 -6.48
CA PHE A 34 -8.98 8.90 -7.63
C PHE A 34 -9.16 8.15 -8.95
N HIS A 35 -9.89 7.03 -8.93
CA HIS A 35 -9.96 6.03 -9.99
C HIS A 35 -10.52 6.54 -11.34
N PHE A 36 -11.39 7.53 -11.34
CA PHE A 36 -12.15 7.88 -12.54
C PHE A 36 -11.31 8.49 -13.68
N ASP A 37 -10.11 9.01 -13.37
CA ASP A 37 -9.28 9.75 -14.35
C ASP A 37 -7.83 9.23 -14.46
N LYS A 38 -7.44 8.17 -13.75
CA LYS A 38 -6.05 7.70 -13.66
C LYS A 38 -5.87 6.27 -14.13
N LYS A 39 -4.85 6.04 -14.97
CA LYS A 39 -4.39 4.69 -15.34
C LYS A 39 -3.48 4.17 -14.24
N ILE A 40 -3.88 3.07 -13.62
CA ILE A 40 -3.16 2.47 -12.49
C ILE A 40 -2.65 1.10 -12.88
N PHE A 41 -1.38 0.84 -12.61
CA PHE A 41 -0.75 -0.47 -12.71
C PHE A 41 -0.47 -1.00 -11.31
N TYR A 42 -0.77 -2.26 -11.05
CA TYR A 42 -0.44 -2.94 -9.80
C TYR A 42 0.23 -4.28 -10.09
N ALA A 43 1.35 -4.53 -9.43
CA ALA A 43 2.00 -5.84 -9.40
C ALA A 43 2.56 -6.12 -8.01
N SER A 44 2.51 -7.39 -7.59
CA SER A 44 3.17 -7.87 -6.39
C SER A 44 4.38 -8.72 -6.75
N LEU A 45 5.52 -8.46 -6.11
CA LEU A 45 6.72 -9.28 -6.27
C LEU A 45 6.59 -10.66 -5.61
N GLU A 46 5.52 -10.89 -4.86
CA GLU A 46 5.18 -12.20 -4.28
C GLU A 46 4.48 -13.13 -5.29
N ASP A 47 4.00 -12.58 -6.39
CA ASP A 47 3.24 -13.33 -7.39
C ASP A 47 4.18 -14.03 -8.38
N ASP A 48 4.30 -15.33 -8.28
CA ASP A 48 5.16 -16.17 -9.12
C ASP A 48 4.80 -16.14 -10.63
N TYR A 49 3.63 -15.60 -10.99
CA TYR A 49 3.25 -15.41 -12.41
C TYR A 49 3.96 -14.23 -13.07
N PHE A 50 4.54 -13.33 -12.30
CA PHE A 50 5.23 -12.15 -12.80
C PHE A 50 6.74 -12.34 -12.78
N SER A 51 7.41 -11.85 -13.80
CA SER A 51 8.85 -11.63 -13.83
C SER A 51 9.12 -10.13 -13.92
N GLU A 52 10.38 -9.74 -13.75
CA GLU A 52 10.82 -8.35 -13.86
C GLU A 52 10.45 -7.68 -15.19
N GLN A 53 10.23 -8.47 -16.25
CA GLN A 53 9.84 -7.98 -17.58
C GLN A 53 8.50 -7.23 -17.57
N ILE A 54 7.64 -7.49 -16.56
CA ILE A 54 6.38 -6.75 -16.40
C ILE A 54 6.60 -5.27 -16.13
N LEU A 55 7.82 -4.88 -15.70
CA LEU A 55 8.20 -3.50 -15.44
C LEU A 55 8.58 -2.73 -16.69
N GLU A 56 8.77 -3.42 -17.83
CA GLU A 56 9.13 -2.78 -19.08
C GLU A 56 7.93 -2.06 -19.70
N GLY A 57 8.14 -0.80 -20.06
CA GLY A 57 7.16 0.01 -20.80
C GLY A 57 5.91 0.40 -20.02
N ILE A 58 5.91 0.31 -18.69
CA ILE A 58 4.75 0.72 -17.86
C ILE A 58 4.79 2.18 -17.44
N SER A 59 5.78 2.93 -17.85
CA SER A 59 5.94 4.36 -17.50
C SER A 59 4.80 5.27 -18.03
N TYR A 60 3.94 4.76 -18.93
CA TYR A 60 2.74 5.48 -19.39
C TYR A 60 1.55 5.43 -18.42
N PHE A 61 1.62 4.61 -17.37
CA PHE A 61 0.60 4.64 -16.30
C PHE A 61 0.78 5.87 -15.42
N ASP A 62 -0.33 6.47 -14.98
CA ASP A 62 -0.29 7.61 -14.07
C ASP A 62 0.21 7.24 -12.69
N VAL A 63 -0.15 6.04 -12.23
CA VAL A 63 0.26 5.49 -10.94
C VAL A 63 0.69 4.04 -11.10
N ILE A 64 1.86 3.73 -10.61
CA ILE A 64 2.40 2.38 -10.55
C ILE A 64 2.49 1.97 -9.08
N VAL A 65 1.95 0.82 -8.74
CA VAL A 65 2.04 0.22 -7.41
C VAL A 65 2.85 -1.06 -7.51
N LEU A 66 3.98 -1.11 -6.82
CA LEU A 66 4.78 -2.31 -6.66
C LEU A 66 4.73 -2.78 -5.21
N ASP A 67 4.03 -3.90 -4.99
CA ASP A 67 3.86 -4.50 -3.67
C ASP A 67 4.98 -5.49 -3.36
N ARG A 68 5.29 -5.66 -2.08
CA ARG A 68 6.31 -6.55 -1.56
C ARG A 68 7.73 -6.19 -2.04
N LEU A 69 8.04 -4.90 -2.05
CA LEU A 69 9.38 -4.42 -2.39
C LEU A 69 10.49 -5.11 -1.55
N ASP A 70 10.17 -5.56 -0.35
CA ASP A 70 11.09 -6.30 0.53
C ASP A 70 11.56 -7.65 -0.02
N LEU A 71 10.90 -8.18 -1.06
CA LEU A 71 11.30 -9.39 -1.77
C LEU A 71 12.28 -9.13 -2.93
N ALA A 72 12.36 -7.89 -3.44
CA ALA A 72 13.25 -7.56 -4.55
C ALA A 72 14.72 -7.98 -4.35
N PRO A 73 15.32 -7.88 -3.14
CA PRO A 73 16.69 -8.32 -2.92
C PRO A 73 16.93 -9.84 -3.08
N THR A 74 15.88 -10.64 -3.20
CA THR A 74 16.00 -12.09 -3.44
C THR A 74 16.31 -12.45 -4.88
N ASP A 75 16.09 -11.52 -5.81
CA ASP A 75 16.34 -11.69 -7.24
C ASP A 75 16.96 -10.42 -7.85
N THR A 76 18.16 -10.59 -8.38
CA THR A 76 18.92 -9.48 -9.02
C THR A 76 18.21 -8.89 -10.24
N ASN A 77 17.40 -9.68 -10.95
CA ASN A 77 16.65 -9.20 -12.11
C ASN A 77 15.55 -8.22 -11.66
N TRP A 78 14.85 -8.51 -10.57
CA TRP A 78 13.90 -7.57 -9.97
C TRP A 78 14.57 -6.26 -9.55
N GLU A 79 15.75 -6.33 -8.93
CA GLU A 79 16.48 -5.12 -8.55
C GLU A 79 16.84 -4.28 -9.78
N LEU A 80 17.31 -4.92 -10.86
CA LEU A 80 17.65 -4.24 -12.10
C LEU A 80 16.42 -3.64 -12.78
N GLY A 81 15.33 -4.40 -12.86
CA GLY A 81 14.05 -3.94 -13.41
C GLY A 81 13.51 -2.71 -12.68
N ILE A 82 13.50 -2.75 -11.33
CA ILE A 82 13.06 -1.63 -10.49
C ILE A 82 13.99 -0.41 -10.68
N PHE A 83 15.29 -0.62 -10.78
CA PHE A 83 16.25 0.45 -11.02
C PHE A 83 16.03 1.14 -12.37
N ASN A 84 15.81 0.38 -13.43
CA ASN A 84 15.51 0.90 -14.76
C ASN A 84 14.19 1.68 -14.77
N LEU A 85 13.14 1.11 -14.18
CA LEU A 85 11.85 1.79 -14.04
C LEU A 85 11.98 3.10 -13.24
N TYR A 86 12.74 3.08 -12.14
CA TYR A 86 12.99 4.29 -11.35
C TYR A 86 13.61 5.41 -12.20
N ASN A 87 14.63 5.08 -13.00
CA ASN A 87 15.29 6.05 -13.88
C ASN A 87 14.32 6.59 -14.94
N GLU A 88 13.57 5.70 -15.59
CA GLU A 88 12.56 6.08 -16.59
C GLU A 88 11.50 7.03 -16.00
N LEU A 89 10.96 6.72 -14.82
CA LEU A 89 9.98 7.55 -14.15
C LEU A 89 10.56 8.88 -13.64
N ASN A 90 11.85 8.90 -13.29
CA ASN A 90 12.49 10.15 -12.89
C ASN A 90 12.59 11.15 -14.06
N GLU A 91 12.69 10.66 -15.28
CA GLU A 91 12.68 11.45 -16.52
C GLU A 91 11.27 11.78 -17.00
N ALA A 92 10.28 10.93 -16.71
CA ALA A 92 8.88 11.12 -17.09
C ALA A 92 8.18 12.20 -16.23
N ASP A 93 7.36 13.05 -16.84
CA ASP A 93 6.78 14.21 -16.13
C ASP A 93 5.59 13.89 -15.20
N LYS A 94 4.86 12.79 -15.41
CA LYS A 94 3.53 12.60 -14.79
C LYS A 94 3.37 11.35 -13.96
N SER A 95 4.15 10.32 -14.20
CA SER A 95 3.97 9.02 -13.55
C SER A 95 4.50 9.03 -12.11
N LYS A 96 3.78 8.37 -11.24
CA LYS A 96 4.14 8.20 -9.82
C LYS A 96 4.25 6.72 -9.46
N ILE A 97 5.18 6.40 -8.58
CA ILE A 97 5.30 5.03 -8.07
C ILE A 97 5.11 4.98 -6.55
N ILE A 98 4.30 4.02 -6.13
CA ILE A 98 4.04 3.67 -4.75
C ILE A 98 4.62 2.29 -4.50
N PHE A 99 5.63 2.22 -3.68
CA PHE A 99 6.15 0.95 -3.19
C PHE A 99 5.41 0.55 -1.91
N LEU A 100 5.03 -0.72 -1.80
CA LEU A 100 4.58 -1.32 -0.55
C LEU A 100 5.63 -2.30 -0.05
N SER A 101 5.80 -2.37 1.27
CA SER A 101 6.75 -3.29 1.91
C SER A 101 6.25 -3.70 3.28
N ASP A 102 6.55 -4.95 3.67
CA ASP A 102 6.33 -5.40 5.05
C ASP A 102 7.50 -5.00 5.97
N LYS A 103 8.62 -4.58 5.38
CA LYS A 103 9.82 -4.16 6.10
C LYS A 103 10.06 -2.67 5.95
N SER A 104 10.65 -2.06 6.98
CA SER A 104 11.11 -0.68 6.90
C SER A 104 12.24 -0.53 5.88
N LEU A 105 12.38 0.67 5.35
CA LEU A 105 13.42 1.01 4.39
C LEU A 105 14.83 0.59 4.84
N ASN A 106 15.14 0.81 6.12
CA ASN A 106 16.45 0.48 6.70
C ASN A 106 16.70 -1.03 6.80
N SER A 107 15.64 -1.84 6.76
CA SER A 107 15.70 -3.30 6.86
C SER A 107 15.82 -3.99 5.50
N ILE A 108 15.54 -3.29 4.40
CA ILE A 108 15.69 -3.80 3.04
C ILE A 108 17.13 -3.55 2.60
N LYS A 109 17.82 -4.61 2.19
CA LYS A 109 19.22 -4.55 1.72
C LYS A 109 19.28 -5.01 0.27
N PHE A 110 19.34 -4.06 -0.64
CA PHE A 110 19.54 -4.33 -2.06
C PHE A 110 20.99 -4.69 -2.34
N ASN A 111 21.21 -5.62 -3.28
CA ASN A 111 22.54 -5.96 -3.78
C ASN A 111 23.05 -4.86 -4.71
N LEU A 112 22.14 -4.26 -5.50
CA LEU A 112 22.46 -3.14 -6.39
C LEU A 112 22.57 -1.84 -5.57
N LYS A 113 23.80 -1.37 -5.35
CA LYS A 113 24.08 -0.18 -4.52
C LYS A 113 23.40 1.09 -5.02
N ASP A 114 23.28 1.22 -6.34
CA ASP A 114 22.63 2.38 -6.95
C ASP A 114 21.12 2.39 -6.64
N LEU A 115 20.46 1.23 -6.72
CA LEU A 115 19.05 1.08 -6.28
C LEU A 115 18.91 1.36 -4.80
N GLN A 116 19.79 0.80 -3.95
CA GLN A 116 19.80 1.05 -2.51
C GLN A 116 19.85 2.55 -2.21
N SER A 117 20.72 3.29 -2.88
CA SER A 117 20.87 4.74 -2.69
C SER A 117 19.59 5.49 -3.08
N ARG A 118 19.00 5.16 -4.22
CA ARG A 118 17.77 5.80 -4.72
C ARG A 118 16.57 5.53 -3.80
N ILE A 119 16.34 4.27 -3.47
CA ILE A 119 15.24 3.88 -2.58
C ILE A 119 15.42 4.49 -1.18
N SER A 120 16.66 4.59 -0.68
CA SER A 120 16.94 5.23 0.62
C SER A 120 16.61 6.73 0.66
N SER A 121 16.50 7.39 -0.47
CA SER A 121 16.20 8.83 -0.59
C SER A 121 14.72 9.15 -0.76
N ILE A 122 13.85 8.16 -1.01
CA ILE A 122 12.43 8.40 -1.22
C ILE A 122 11.70 8.70 0.10
N PHE A 123 10.58 9.38 0.01
CA PHE A 123 9.71 9.59 1.15
C PHE A 123 9.10 8.27 1.61
N ALA A 124 9.26 7.94 2.90
CA ALA A 124 8.74 6.72 3.47
C ALA A 124 7.72 7.01 4.57
N MET A 125 6.61 6.27 4.57
CA MET A 125 5.54 6.37 5.57
C MET A 125 5.32 5.01 6.22
N SER A 126 5.39 4.97 7.56
CA SER A 126 5.11 3.77 8.34
C SER A 126 3.63 3.63 8.66
N PHE A 127 3.15 2.41 8.63
CA PHE A 127 1.84 2.00 9.12
C PHE A 127 2.05 1.03 10.29
N ALA A 128 1.64 1.43 11.48
CA ALA A 128 1.59 0.54 12.63
C ALA A 128 0.30 -0.31 12.58
N GLU A 129 0.34 -1.50 13.16
CA GLU A 129 -0.89 -2.24 13.42
C GLU A 129 -1.71 -1.45 14.44
N LEU A 130 -3.00 -1.29 14.16
CA LEU A 130 -3.93 -0.65 15.09
C LEU A 130 -4.09 -1.52 16.33
N ASP A 131 -4.12 -0.90 17.51
CA ASP A 131 -4.50 -1.58 18.73
C ASP A 131 -6.01 -1.86 18.78
N ASP A 132 -6.47 -2.60 19.79
CA ASP A 132 -7.88 -3.01 19.87
C ASP A 132 -8.83 -1.80 20.06
N GLU A 133 -8.37 -0.74 20.74
CA GLU A 133 -9.15 0.49 20.92
C GLU A 133 -9.21 1.31 19.62
N GLU A 134 -8.12 1.43 18.90
CA GLU A 134 -8.06 2.09 17.59
C GLU A 134 -8.93 1.34 16.56
N LYS A 135 -8.92 0.00 16.59
CA LYS A 135 -9.81 -0.83 15.76
C LYS A 135 -11.28 -0.59 16.11
N ARG A 136 -11.62 -0.49 17.40
CA ARG A 136 -12.97 -0.18 17.86
C ARG A 136 -13.45 1.18 17.35
N ILE A 137 -12.60 2.21 17.50
CA ILE A 137 -12.89 3.57 17.02
C ILE A 137 -13.11 3.58 15.49
N LEU A 138 -12.25 2.85 14.75
CA LEU A 138 -12.39 2.76 13.31
C LEU A 138 -13.72 2.09 12.90
N MET A 139 -14.10 0.99 13.54
CA MET A 139 -15.39 0.34 13.30
C MET A 139 -16.54 1.30 13.55
N GLU A 140 -16.54 1.98 14.68
CA GLU A 140 -17.56 2.98 15.03
C GLU A 140 -17.66 4.08 13.97
N LEU A 141 -16.52 4.61 13.50
CA LEU A 141 -16.50 5.60 12.42
C LEU A 141 -17.07 5.08 11.11
N ILE A 142 -16.80 3.82 10.75
CA ILE A 142 -17.32 3.22 9.52
C ILE A 142 -18.84 3.04 9.62
N PHE A 143 -19.34 2.52 10.75
CA PHE A 143 -20.78 2.35 10.99
C PHE A 143 -21.52 3.70 10.98
N ASN A 144 -20.98 4.71 11.69
CA ASN A 144 -21.55 6.06 11.71
C ASN A 144 -21.64 6.69 10.32
N LYS A 145 -20.62 6.51 9.48
CA LYS A 145 -20.65 6.99 8.08
C LYS A 145 -21.74 6.34 7.24
N ARG A 146 -22.19 5.14 7.61
CA ARG A 146 -23.27 4.40 6.97
C ARG A 146 -24.64 4.63 7.62
N GLY A 147 -24.68 5.51 8.64
CA GLY A 147 -25.92 5.80 9.38
C GLY A 147 -26.34 4.70 10.35
N ILE A 148 -25.45 3.75 10.64
CA ILE A 148 -25.71 2.64 11.55
C ILE A 148 -25.18 3.02 12.94
N SER A 149 -26.09 3.01 13.95
CA SER A 149 -25.69 3.15 15.36
C SER A 149 -25.51 1.77 15.98
N ILE A 150 -24.34 1.50 16.53
CA ILE A 150 -23.99 0.20 17.12
C ILE A 150 -23.53 0.40 18.57
N ASP A 151 -23.97 -0.50 19.45
CA ASP A 151 -23.54 -0.49 20.84
C ASP A 151 -22.07 -0.94 21.00
N ASN A 152 -21.35 -0.29 21.91
CA ASN A 152 -19.95 -0.63 22.22
C ASN A 152 -19.77 -2.10 22.63
N SER A 153 -20.75 -2.72 23.28
CA SER A 153 -20.75 -4.15 23.63
C SER A 153 -20.70 -5.04 22.39
N VAL A 154 -21.42 -4.66 21.33
CA VAL A 154 -21.45 -5.40 20.06
C VAL A 154 -20.14 -5.23 19.32
N LEU A 155 -19.56 -4.04 19.32
CA LEU A 155 -18.24 -3.78 18.73
C LEU A 155 -17.15 -4.59 19.42
N SER A 156 -17.13 -4.60 20.77
CA SER A 156 -16.17 -5.39 21.54
C SER A 156 -16.31 -6.89 21.27
N TYR A 157 -17.55 -7.39 21.24
CA TYR A 157 -17.82 -8.79 20.92
C TYR A 157 -17.36 -9.18 19.50
N ALA A 158 -17.59 -8.28 18.53
CA ALA A 158 -17.16 -8.47 17.15
C ALA A 158 -15.63 -8.53 17.03
N LEU A 159 -14.90 -7.65 17.74
CA LEU A 159 -13.44 -7.63 17.79
C LEU A 159 -12.86 -8.88 18.43
N GLU A 160 -13.45 -9.38 19.52
CA GLU A 160 -12.99 -10.60 20.20
C GLU A 160 -13.11 -11.85 19.31
N ARG A 161 -14.11 -11.89 18.42
CA ARG A 161 -14.41 -13.04 17.57
C ARG A 161 -13.90 -12.92 16.14
N SER A 162 -13.58 -11.73 15.67
CA SER A 162 -12.92 -11.54 14.39
C SER A 162 -11.44 -11.84 14.54
N SER A 163 -10.82 -12.42 13.51
CA SER A 163 -9.36 -12.34 13.40
C SER A 163 -9.00 -10.86 13.38
N ARG A 164 -8.14 -10.42 14.28
CA ARG A 164 -7.80 -9.00 14.57
C ARG A 164 -7.17 -8.24 13.39
N ASN A 165 -7.28 -8.77 12.18
CA ASN A 165 -6.84 -8.14 10.94
C ASN A 165 -7.85 -7.08 10.50
N LEU A 166 -7.38 -5.91 10.15
CA LEU A 166 -8.20 -4.77 9.70
C LEU A 166 -9.12 -5.14 8.53
N GLU A 167 -8.64 -5.94 7.58
CA GLU A 167 -9.41 -6.39 6.42
C GLU A 167 -10.64 -7.21 6.84
N ASN A 168 -10.48 -8.13 7.80
CA ASN A 168 -11.59 -8.93 8.31
C ASN A 168 -12.60 -8.11 9.11
N ILE A 169 -12.13 -7.09 9.83
CA ILE A 169 -12.99 -6.13 10.52
C ILE A 169 -13.85 -5.37 9.52
N ILE A 170 -13.26 -4.88 8.45
CA ILE A 170 -13.97 -4.13 7.41
C ILE A 170 -14.95 -5.03 6.65
N ASN A 171 -14.54 -6.26 6.31
CA ASN A 171 -15.43 -7.25 5.69
C ASN A 171 -16.61 -7.60 6.60
N LEU A 172 -16.40 -7.67 7.93
CA LEU A 172 -17.48 -7.87 8.90
C LEU A 172 -18.47 -6.70 8.88
N VAL A 173 -17.96 -5.46 8.87
CA VAL A 173 -18.80 -4.26 8.77
C VAL A 173 -19.61 -4.25 7.48
N GLN A 174 -19.01 -4.64 6.36
CA GLN A 174 -19.70 -4.73 5.07
C GLN A 174 -20.81 -5.77 5.08
N LYS A 175 -20.56 -6.94 5.67
CA LYS A 175 -21.60 -7.98 5.81
C LYS A 175 -22.76 -7.57 6.70
N ILE A 176 -22.52 -6.78 7.75
CA ILE A 176 -23.59 -6.27 8.62
C ILE A 176 -24.45 -5.23 7.89
N ASP A 177 -23.87 -4.48 6.95
CA ASP A 177 -24.55 -3.46 6.17
C ASP A 177 -25.50 -4.06 5.09
N GLU A 178 -25.27 -5.32 4.70
CA GLU A 178 -26.07 -6.03 3.70
C GLU A 178 -27.35 -6.66 4.29
N TYR A 179 -27.53 -6.62 5.62
CA TYR A 179 -28.71 -7.15 6.34
C TYR A 179 -29.60 -6.05 6.88
#